data_c9006ac77b3f5d0966cf971717e0597c
#
_entry.id   c9006ac77b3f5d0966cf971717e0597c
#
_cell.length_a   1.000
_cell.length_b   1.000
_cell.length_c   1.000
_cell.angle_alpha   90.00
_cell.angle_beta   90.00
_cell.angle_gamma   90.00
#
_symmetry.space_group_name_H-M   'P 1'
#
loop_
_entity.id
_entity.type
_entity.pdbx_description
1 polymer ?
#
loop_
_entity_poly.entity_id
_entity_poly.type
_entity_poly.pdbx_seq_one_letter_code
_entity_poly.pdbx_strand_id
1 'polypeptide(L)'
;MSESDRDGAQAAPDLHDLAARAGIAAEHVIPYGRDVAKIDVNAMGDIGGWGEACHYVVVTGMTPTPFGEGKTTTAIGLVQALARRGERSTLTLRQSAMGPTFGIKGGAGGSGGARILPAERMNLHLTGDFHAITAAHNLLSAMIDNHLHHGNELDIDERTITWPRVLDINDRALRHIVTGLGAKVDGVTRQASFDITPASELMVIMSLATDLADLRVRLGRIVVGRTRSGGWVRAEDLGAAGAMCAILRDALEPNLLRTGEGTPVLVHTGPFGN
;
A
#
# COMPACT_ATOMS: atom_id res chain seq x y z
N MET A 1 3.62 -0.96 29.99
CA MET A 1 4.09 -2.18 29.31
C MET A 1 3.68 -3.35 30.17
N SER A 2 2.63 -4.08 29.74
CA SER A 2 2.14 -5.24 30.46
C SER A 2 3.05 -6.46 30.21
N GLU A 3 3.03 -7.45 31.11
CA GLU A 3 3.80 -8.69 30.96
C GLU A 3 3.47 -9.51 29.70
N SER A 4 2.44 -9.14 28.95
CA SER A 4 2.08 -9.73 27.65
C SER A 4 3.00 -9.30 26.50
N ASP A 5 3.85 -8.29 26.67
CA ASP A 5 4.75 -7.74 25.64
C ASP A 5 6.14 -8.40 25.62
N ARG A 6 6.36 -9.37 26.47
CA ARG A 6 7.50 -10.29 26.36
C ARG A 6 7.13 -11.39 25.37
N ASP A 7 7.04 -11.03 24.08
CA ASP A 7 7.23 -12.03 23.04
C ASP A 7 8.60 -12.67 23.30
N GLY A 8 8.56 -13.91 23.79
CA GLY A 8 9.78 -14.67 24.06
C GLY A 8 10.67 -14.53 22.82
N ALA A 9 11.92 -14.18 23.04
CA ALA A 9 12.93 -13.96 22.02
C ALA A 9 13.06 -15.22 21.14
N GLN A 10 12.11 -15.40 20.25
CA GLN A 10 12.23 -16.35 19.16
C GLN A 10 13.33 -15.80 18.28
N ALA A 11 14.37 -16.60 18.04
CA ALA A 11 15.47 -16.22 17.18
C ALA A 11 14.92 -15.60 15.89
N ALA A 12 15.59 -14.54 15.41
CA ALA A 12 15.21 -13.91 14.15
C ALA A 12 15.11 -15.00 13.07
N PRO A 13 14.05 -15.03 12.26
CA PRO A 13 13.89 -16.07 11.24
C PRO A 13 15.01 -15.97 10.22
N ASP A 14 15.45 -17.09 9.69
CA ASP A 14 16.18 -17.07 8.44
C ASP A 14 15.21 -16.64 7.32
N LEU A 15 15.43 -15.47 6.75
CA LEU A 15 14.57 -14.90 5.73
C LEU A 15 14.60 -15.71 4.42
N HIS A 16 15.72 -16.39 4.12
CA HIS A 16 15.82 -17.26 2.95
C HIS A 16 15.04 -18.56 3.16
N ASP A 17 15.11 -19.16 4.36
CA ASP A 17 14.29 -20.33 4.69
C ASP A 17 12.80 -19.97 4.65
N LEU A 18 12.43 -18.79 5.14
CA LEU A 18 11.06 -18.32 5.10
C LEU A 18 10.55 -18.14 3.65
N ALA A 19 11.38 -17.57 2.77
CA ALA A 19 11.08 -17.42 1.36
C ALA A 19 10.98 -18.76 0.64
N ALA A 20 11.89 -19.70 0.91
CA ALA A 20 11.87 -21.04 0.34
C ALA A 20 10.56 -21.78 0.71
N ARG A 21 10.06 -21.61 1.93
CA ARG A 21 8.76 -22.16 2.35
C ARG A 21 7.57 -21.55 1.60
N ALA A 22 7.71 -20.32 1.11
CA ALA A 22 6.74 -19.68 0.23
C ALA A 22 6.94 -20.06 -1.25
N GLY A 23 7.99 -20.84 -1.57
CA GLY A 23 8.33 -21.20 -2.95
C GLY A 23 9.11 -20.11 -3.70
N ILE A 24 9.74 -19.18 -2.98
CA ILE A 24 10.50 -18.06 -3.54
C ILE A 24 12.00 -18.39 -3.46
N ALA A 25 12.71 -18.27 -4.57
CA ALA A 25 14.15 -18.51 -4.64
C ALA A 25 14.94 -17.45 -3.85
N ALA A 26 16.09 -17.87 -3.28
CA ALA A 26 16.89 -17.03 -2.40
C ALA A 26 17.41 -15.74 -3.07
N GLU A 27 17.66 -15.79 -4.37
CA GLU A 27 18.12 -14.65 -5.19
C GLU A 27 17.10 -13.50 -5.28
N HIS A 28 15.81 -13.77 -5.04
CA HIS A 28 14.76 -12.77 -5.03
C HIS A 28 14.49 -12.17 -3.65
N VAL A 29 15.23 -12.59 -2.63
CA VAL A 29 15.06 -12.10 -1.27
C VAL A 29 15.95 -10.90 -1.02
N ILE A 30 15.35 -9.76 -0.75
CA ILE A 30 16.02 -8.49 -0.44
C ILE A 30 15.84 -8.22 1.06
N PRO A 31 16.82 -8.52 1.93
CA PRO A 31 16.68 -8.30 3.37
C PRO A 31 16.44 -6.83 3.72
N TYR A 32 15.44 -6.58 4.56
CA TYR A 32 15.11 -5.24 5.07
C TYR A 32 15.21 -5.22 6.61
N GLY A 33 16.43 -5.23 7.10
CA GLY A 33 16.75 -5.41 8.50
C GLY A 33 16.82 -6.91 8.88
N ARG A 34 16.42 -7.26 10.11
CA ARG A 34 16.59 -8.62 10.65
C ARG A 34 15.38 -9.53 10.45
N ASP A 35 14.18 -8.96 10.37
CA ASP A 35 12.93 -9.71 10.55
C ASP A 35 11.98 -9.58 9.36
N VAL A 36 12.32 -8.77 8.36
CA VAL A 36 11.52 -8.48 7.18
C VAL A 36 12.41 -8.51 5.95
N ALA A 37 11.88 -9.00 4.84
CA ALA A 37 12.50 -8.85 3.53
C ALA A 37 11.50 -8.25 2.54
N LYS A 38 11.99 -7.70 1.45
CA LYS A 38 11.24 -7.48 0.23
C LYS A 38 11.51 -8.61 -0.75
N ILE A 39 10.55 -8.85 -1.63
CA ILE A 39 10.69 -9.84 -2.70
C ILE A 39 10.79 -9.09 -4.02
N ASP A 40 11.87 -9.33 -4.74
CA ASP A 40 12.09 -8.75 -6.06
C ASP A 40 10.90 -9.07 -6.96
N VAL A 41 10.32 -8.03 -7.57
CA VAL A 41 9.18 -8.17 -8.49
C VAL A 41 9.50 -9.09 -9.68
N ASN A 42 10.75 -9.21 -10.07
CA ASN A 42 11.19 -10.13 -11.12
C ASN A 42 10.98 -11.62 -10.77
N ALA A 43 10.84 -11.96 -9.48
CA ALA A 43 10.45 -13.31 -9.05
C ALA A 43 9.18 -13.82 -9.74
N MET A 44 8.28 -12.92 -10.14
CA MET A 44 7.05 -13.29 -10.84
C MET A 44 7.30 -13.87 -12.24
N GLY A 45 8.38 -13.45 -12.89
CA GLY A 45 8.78 -13.97 -14.21
C GLY A 45 9.37 -15.40 -14.14
N ASP A 46 10.01 -15.73 -13.02
CA ASP A 46 10.69 -17.00 -12.82
C ASP A 46 9.78 -18.09 -12.23
N ILE A 47 8.65 -17.71 -11.66
CA ILE A 47 7.58 -18.64 -11.30
C ILE A 47 6.95 -19.12 -12.61
N GLY A 48 7.54 -20.18 -13.17
CA GLY A 48 7.13 -20.79 -14.43
C GLY A 48 5.67 -21.21 -14.43
N GLY A 49 4.82 -20.39 -15.03
CA GLY A 49 3.40 -20.63 -15.22
C GLY A 49 2.65 -20.88 -13.90
N TRP A 50 1.40 -20.53 -13.85
CA TRP A 50 0.46 -20.94 -12.79
C TRP A 50 0.34 -22.48 -12.81
N GLY A 51 1.48 -23.14 -12.48
CA GLY A 51 1.61 -24.57 -12.45
C GLY A 51 0.75 -25.15 -11.35
N GLU A 52 0.23 -26.28 -11.65
CA GLU A 52 -0.44 -27.28 -10.84
C GLU A 52 -0.94 -26.87 -9.46
N ALA A 53 -2.27 -26.70 -9.39
CA ALA A 53 -3.10 -26.86 -8.19
C ALA A 53 -2.62 -26.18 -6.89
N CYS A 54 -2.47 -24.88 -6.92
CA CYS A 54 -2.54 -24.10 -5.69
C CYS A 54 -4.03 -23.88 -5.34
N HIS A 55 -4.45 -24.28 -4.15
CA HIS A 55 -5.76 -23.92 -3.65
C HIS A 55 -5.76 -22.47 -3.17
N TYR A 56 -6.41 -21.59 -3.91
CA TYR A 56 -6.56 -20.19 -3.54
C TYR A 56 -7.80 -19.99 -2.69
N VAL A 57 -7.62 -19.57 -1.43
CA VAL A 57 -8.70 -19.35 -0.47
C VAL A 57 -8.84 -17.88 -0.18
N VAL A 58 -10.00 -17.29 -0.47
CA VAL A 58 -10.32 -15.88 -0.18
C VAL A 58 -11.10 -15.77 1.12
N VAL A 59 -10.57 -15.00 2.07
CA VAL A 59 -11.27 -14.64 3.30
C VAL A 59 -11.83 -13.24 3.17
N THR A 60 -13.14 -13.11 3.13
CA THR A 60 -13.84 -11.83 2.93
C THR A 60 -15.03 -11.69 3.88
N GLY A 61 -15.62 -10.51 3.96
CA GLY A 61 -16.86 -10.25 4.68
C GLY A 61 -17.96 -9.85 3.70
N MET A 62 -19.21 -10.17 4.01
CA MET A 62 -20.36 -9.81 3.19
C MET A 62 -20.65 -8.30 3.23
N THR A 63 -20.48 -7.68 4.40
CA THR A 63 -20.71 -6.25 4.60
C THR A 63 -19.65 -5.67 5.54
N PRO A 64 -19.25 -4.39 5.39
CA PRO A 64 -18.39 -3.73 6.37
C PRO A 64 -19.16 -3.41 7.65
N THR A 65 -18.48 -3.49 8.79
CA THR A 65 -19.01 -3.05 10.09
C THR A 65 -18.09 -2.01 10.73
N PRO A 66 -18.59 -1.18 11.67
CA PRO A 66 -17.76 -0.18 12.35
C PRO A 66 -16.56 -0.78 13.09
N PHE A 67 -16.71 -1.97 13.66
CA PHE A 67 -15.66 -2.63 14.45
C PHE A 67 -14.80 -3.62 13.65
N GLY A 68 -15.14 -3.88 12.38
CA GLY A 68 -14.50 -4.90 11.55
C GLY A 68 -15.08 -6.30 11.75
N GLU A 69 -14.85 -7.18 10.79
CA GLU A 69 -15.44 -8.54 10.73
C GLU A 69 -14.42 -9.64 11.05
N GLY A 70 -13.21 -9.29 11.49
CA GLY A 70 -12.16 -10.26 11.83
C GLY A 70 -11.54 -11.00 10.65
N LYS A 71 -11.68 -10.49 9.41
CA LYS A 71 -11.11 -11.13 8.20
C LYS A 71 -9.63 -11.46 8.33
N THR A 72 -8.83 -10.50 8.77
CA THR A 72 -7.38 -10.68 8.94
C THR A 72 -7.07 -11.73 9.99
N THR A 73 -7.70 -11.68 11.17
CA THR A 73 -7.52 -12.66 12.24
C THR A 73 -7.90 -14.06 11.77
N THR A 74 -9.02 -14.19 11.03
CA THR A 74 -9.46 -15.47 10.47
C THR A 74 -8.46 -16.01 9.43
N ALA A 75 -7.94 -15.17 8.54
CA ALA A 75 -6.98 -15.57 7.55
C ALA A 75 -5.65 -16.03 8.17
N ILE A 76 -5.16 -15.32 9.20
CA ILE A 76 -3.97 -15.71 9.96
C ILE A 76 -4.20 -17.04 10.69
N GLY A 77 -5.33 -17.18 11.38
CA GLY A 77 -5.69 -18.41 12.09
C GLY A 77 -5.81 -19.61 11.16
N LEU A 78 -6.38 -19.42 9.98
CA LEU A 78 -6.50 -20.47 8.96
C LEU A 78 -5.12 -20.95 8.50
N VAL A 79 -4.22 -20.05 8.12
CA VAL A 79 -2.90 -20.42 7.63
C VAL A 79 -2.06 -21.09 8.73
N GLN A 80 -2.18 -20.65 9.97
CA GLN A 80 -1.54 -21.29 11.13
C GLN A 80 -2.10 -22.71 11.37
N ALA A 81 -3.41 -22.89 11.23
CA ALA A 81 -4.04 -24.21 11.38
C ALA A 81 -3.61 -25.17 10.29
N LEU A 82 -3.49 -24.71 9.04
CA LEU A 82 -2.96 -25.50 7.92
C LEU A 82 -1.52 -25.91 8.18
N ALA A 83 -0.66 -24.99 8.60
CA ALA A 83 0.73 -25.27 8.95
C ALA A 83 0.87 -26.31 10.06
N ARG A 84 0.02 -26.26 11.11
CA ARG A 84 -0.01 -27.28 12.18
C ARG A 84 -0.41 -28.68 11.68
N ARG A 85 -1.15 -28.74 10.58
CA ARG A 85 -1.51 -30.01 9.93
C ARG A 85 -0.44 -30.51 8.96
N GLY A 86 0.68 -29.77 8.82
CA GLY A 86 1.75 -30.10 7.89
C GLY A 86 1.50 -29.65 6.46
N GLU A 87 0.44 -28.88 6.22
CA GLU A 87 0.14 -28.35 4.88
C GLU A 87 1.03 -27.15 4.56
N ARG A 88 1.61 -27.12 3.37
CA ARG A 88 2.37 -25.97 2.88
C ARG A 88 1.39 -24.85 2.51
N SER A 89 1.49 -23.72 3.18
CA SER A 89 0.59 -22.58 2.99
C SER A 89 1.34 -21.25 3.11
N THR A 90 0.90 -20.27 2.35
CA THR A 90 1.39 -18.88 2.41
C THR A 90 0.19 -17.95 2.56
N LEU A 91 0.31 -17.00 3.46
CA LEU A 91 -0.71 -15.96 3.66
C LEU A 91 -0.37 -14.76 2.78
N THR A 92 -1.37 -14.20 2.11
CA THR A 92 -1.25 -12.90 1.43
C THR A 92 -2.17 -11.89 2.11
N LEU A 93 -1.64 -10.73 2.45
CA LEU A 93 -2.38 -9.66 3.09
C LEU A 93 -2.10 -8.32 2.43
N ARG A 94 -3.08 -7.46 2.51
CA ARG A 94 -2.88 -6.04 2.25
C ARG A 94 -2.19 -5.38 3.46
N GLN A 95 -1.22 -4.51 3.18
CA GLN A 95 -0.61 -3.67 4.21
C GLN A 95 -1.69 -2.81 4.89
N SER A 96 -1.63 -2.70 6.22
CA SER A 96 -2.51 -1.84 6.99
C SER A 96 -2.08 -0.39 6.93
N ALA A 97 -3.06 0.52 6.93
CA ALA A 97 -2.81 1.91 7.22
C ALA A 97 -2.48 2.13 8.70
N MET A 98 -1.72 3.17 8.99
CA MET A 98 -1.38 3.57 10.35
C MET A 98 -2.59 4.15 11.11
N GLY A 99 -3.49 4.86 10.41
CA GLY A 99 -4.66 5.48 11.00
C GLY A 99 -5.54 4.54 11.82
N PRO A 100 -5.95 3.35 11.33
CA PRO A 100 -6.71 2.37 12.10
C PRO A 100 -5.99 1.85 13.35
N THR A 101 -4.66 1.82 13.37
CA THR A 101 -3.87 1.37 14.54
C THR A 101 -4.11 2.27 15.75
N PHE A 102 -4.27 3.57 15.53
CA PHE A 102 -4.57 4.57 16.56
C PHE A 102 -6.07 4.87 16.70
N GLY A 103 -6.92 4.15 15.94
CA GLY A 103 -8.37 4.29 15.97
C GLY A 103 -9.08 3.14 16.70
N ILE A 104 -10.38 3.04 16.45
CA ILE A 104 -11.27 2.06 17.11
C ILE A 104 -10.96 0.60 16.68
N LYS A 105 -10.43 0.41 15.46
CA LYS A 105 -10.25 -0.94 14.90
C LYS A 105 -8.95 -1.63 15.32
N GLY A 106 -8.01 -0.92 15.94
CA GLY A 106 -6.69 -1.46 16.27
C GLY A 106 -5.85 -1.79 15.03
N GLY A 107 -4.69 -2.44 15.23
CA GLY A 107 -3.77 -2.81 14.17
C GLY A 107 -4.22 -4.01 13.33
N ALA A 108 -3.69 -4.14 12.12
CA ALA A 108 -3.98 -5.24 11.19
C ALA A 108 -3.06 -6.46 11.37
N GLY A 109 -2.16 -6.45 12.34
CA GLY A 109 -1.26 -7.57 12.66
C GLY A 109 -1.93 -8.79 13.28
N GLY A 110 -3.28 -8.83 13.34
CA GLY A 110 -4.03 -9.89 13.98
C GLY A 110 -4.24 -9.67 15.49
N SER A 111 -4.83 -10.63 16.16
CA SER A 111 -5.11 -10.58 17.60
C SER A 111 -4.95 -11.95 18.28
N GLY A 112 -4.69 -11.94 19.60
CA GLY A 112 -4.49 -13.17 20.35
C GLY A 112 -3.33 -14.01 19.83
N GLY A 113 -3.53 -15.30 19.58
CA GLY A 113 -2.55 -16.20 18.97
C GLY A 113 -2.41 -16.06 17.44
N ALA A 114 -3.38 -15.41 16.78
CA ALA A 114 -3.35 -15.16 15.33
C ALA A 114 -2.63 -13.84 15.04
N ARG A 115 -1.29 -13.85 15.03
CA ARG A 115 -0.46 -12.64 14.87
C ARG A 115 0.53 -12.76 13.73
N ILE A 116 0.85 -11.62 13.13
CA ILE A 116 1.98 -11.45 12.20
C ILE A 116 3.14 -10.81 12.98
N LEU A 117 4.33 -11.26 12.70
CA LEU A 117 5.55 -10.75 13.31
C LEU A 117 6.49 -10.16 12.23
N PRO A 118 7.13 -9.05 12.52
CA PRO A 118 7.01 -8.19 13.71
C PRO A 118 5.75 -7.32 13.68
N ALA A 119 4.87 -7.45 14.68
CA ALA A 119 3.55 -6.80 14.71
C ALA A 119 3.62 -5.28 14.73
N GLU A 120 4.56 -4.71 15.47
CA GLU A 120 4.75 -3.27 15.56
C GLU A 120 5.12 -2.68 14.18
N ARG A 121 6.08 -3.29 13.48
CA ARG A 121 6.47 -2.86 12.13
C ARG A 121 5.31 -2.94 11.16
N MET A 122 4.56 -4.06 11.18
CA MET A 122 3.40 -4.26 10.31
C MET A 122 2.35 -3.17 10.49
N ASN A 123 2.12 -2.73 11.72
CA ASN A 123 1.08 -1.75 12.06
C ASN A 123 1.51 -0.30 11.86
N LEU A 124 2.80 -0.01 11.75
CA LEU A 124 3.31 1.37 11.63
C LEU A 124 3.86 1.62 10.23
N HIS A 125 5.16 1.48 10.07
CA HIS A 125 5.85 1.93 8.85
C HIS A 125 6.24 0.79 7.92
N LEU A 126 6.31 -0.44 8.45
CA LEU A 126 6.82 -1.63 7.76
C LEU A 126 8.16 -1.34 7.05
N THR A 127 8.15 -1.19 5.75
CA THR A 127 9.29 -0.85 4.89
C THR A 127 9.17 0.52 4.23
N GLY A 128 8.16 1.30 4.59
CA GLY A 128 7.96 2.65 4.08
C GLY A 128 7.05 2.75 2.84
N ASP A 129 6.38 1.69 2.43
CA ASP A 129 5.58 1.67 1.20
C ASP A 129 4.47 2.73 1.22
N PHE A 130 3.78 2.90 2.36
CA PHE A 130 2.76 3.95 2.51
C PHE A 130 3.35 5.36 2.43
N HIS A 131 4.57 5.57 2.90
CA HIS A 131 5.27 6.85 2.75
C HIS A 131 5.62 7.13 1.30
N ALA A 132 6.06 6.12 0.56
CA ALA A 132 6.30 6.25 -0.88
C ALA A 132 5.01 6.58 -1.64
N ILE A 133 3.90 5.90 -1.32
CA ILE A 133 2.59 6.18 -1.90
C ILE A 133 2.13 7.61 -1.58
N THR A 134 2.25 8.03 -0.33
CA THR A 134 1.92 9.40 0.09
C THR A 134 2.75 10.43 -0.67
N ALA A 135 4.05 10.20 -0.80
CA ALA A 135 4.96 11.09 -1.50
C ALA A 135 4.63 11.18 -3.01
N ALA A 136 4.45 10.04 -3.68
CA ALA A 136 4.12 10.01 -5.10
C ALA A 136 2.75 10.63 -5.41
N HIS A 137 1.74 10.37 -4.57
CA HIS A 137 0.42 10.95 -4.69
C HIS A 137 0.47 12.48 -4.55
N ASN A 138 1.13 12.96 -3.50
CA ASN A 138 1.22 14.40 -3.22
C ASN A 138 2.14 15.12 -4.21
N LEU A 139 3.13 14.44 -4.80
CA LEU A 139 3.90 14.99 -5.90
C LEU A 139 2.99 15.36 -7.09
N LEU A 140 2.10 14.47 -7.51
CA LEU A 140 1.15 14.76 -8.58
C LEU A 140 0.25 15.95 -8.21
N SER A 141 -0.25 16.00 -6.96
CA SER A 141 -1.03 17.15 -6.48
C SER A 141 -0.25 18.46 -6.58
N ALA A 142 1.02 18.45 -6.17
CA ALA A 142 1.88 19.62 -6.24
C ALA A 142 2.19 20.03 -7.69
N MET A 143 2.38 19.06 -8.58
CA MET A 143 2.61 19.32 -10.01
C MET A 143 1.38 19.95 -10.69
N ILE A 144 0.18 19.53 -10.32
CA ILE A 144 -1.07 20.16 -10.78
C ILE A 144 -1.11 21.64 -10.35
N ASP A 145 -0.89 21.93 -9.07
CA ASP A 145 -0.92 23.30 -8.56
C ASP A 145 0.21 24.16 -9.17
N ASN A 146 1.39 23.59 -9.36
CA ASN A 146 2.51 24.26 -10.04
C ASN A 146 2.17 24.60 -11.50
N HIS A 147 1.54 23.66 -12.22
CA HIS A 147 1.10 23.87 -13.59
C HIS A 147 0.09 25.03 -13.69
N LEU A 148 -0.91 25.06 -12.82
CA LEU A 148 -1.88 26.15 -12.75
C LEU A 148 -1.22 27.51 -12.46
N HIS A 149 -0.22 27.52 -11.57
CA HIS A 149 0.50 28.74 -11.20
C HIS A 149 1.37 29.29 -12.32
N HIS A 150 2.02 28.45 -13.09
CA HIS A 150 2.97 28.82 -14.14
C HIS A 150 2.36 28.96 -15.55
N GLY A 151 1.10 29.27 -15.63
CA GLY A 151 0.47 29.67 -16.92
C GLY A 151 -0.58 28.71 -17.43
N ASN A 152 -0.72 27.51 -16.82
CA ASN A 152 -1.78 26.56 -17.16
C ASN A 152 -1.89 26.25 -18.68
N GLU A 153 -0.77 25.88 -19.31
CA GLU A 153 -0.70 25.63 -20.75
C GLU A 153 -1.65 24.52 -21.22
N LEU A 154 -1.99 23.57 -20.34
CA LEU A 154 -2.98 22.53 -20.62
C LEU A 154 -4.43 23.02 -20.50
N ASP A 155 -4.63 24.29 -20.17
CA ASP A 155 -5.95 24.92 -19.98
C ASP A 155 -6.87 24.13 -19.02
N ILE A 156 -6.31 23.67 -17.89
CA ILE A 156 -7.06 22.91 -16.85
C ILE A 156 -8.13 23.83 -16.24
N ASP A 157 -9.37 23.34 -16.18
CA ASP A 157 -10.39 23.96 -15.33
C ASP A 157 -10.16 23.54 -13.88
N GLU A 158 -9.70 24.46 -13.05
CA GLU A 158 -9.36 24.24 -11.65
C GLU A 158 -10.52 23.69 -10.80
N ARG A 159 -11.77 23.87 -11.26
CA ARG A 159 -12.98 23.34 -10.60
C ARG A 159 -13.24 21.87 -10.89
N THR A 160 -12.56 21.31 -11.88
CA THR A 160 -12.70 19.92 -12.31
C THR A 160 -11.62 19.00 -11.74
N ILE A 161 -10.69 19.54 -10.97
CA ILE A 161 -9.60 18.75 -10.38
C ILE A 161 -10.18 17.77 -9.36
N THR A 162 -9.97 16.47 -9.61
CA THR A 162 -10.46 15.36 -8.80
C THR A 162 -9.35 14.70 -8.00
N TRP A 163 -8.11 15.15 -8.12
CA TRP A 163 -6.94 14.61 -7.44
C TRP A 163 -6.67 15.38 -6.14
N PRO A 164 -7.06 14.85 -4.96
CA PRO A 164 -6.82 15.50 -3.67
C PRO A 164 -5.35 15.31 -3.25
N ARG A 165 -5.01 15.71 -2.04
CA ARG A 165 -3.81 15.26 -1.32
C ARG A 165 -4.14 14.06 -0.45
N VAL A 166 -3.11 13.37 0.06
CA VAL A 166 -3.29 12.28 1.01
C VAL A 166 -2.39 12.42 2.23
N LEU A 167 -2.87 11.88 3.35
CA LEU A 167 -2.14 11.79 4.61
C LEU A 167 -2.49 10.45 5.28
N ASP A 168 -1.51 9.71 5.80
CA ASP A 168 -1.78 8.40 6.42
C ASP A 168 -2.25 8.52 7.88
N ILE A 169 -3.09 9.49 8.15
CA ILE A 169 -3.76 9.73 9.42
C ILE A 169 -5.21 10.15 9.14
N ASN A 170 -6.14 9.65 9.94
CA ASN A 170 -7.53 10.08 9.86
C ASN A 170 -7.68 11.49 10.44
N ASP A 171 -7.75 12.51 9.59
CA ASP A 171 -7.98 13.89 9.99
C ASP A 171 -9.26 14.44 9.34
N ARG A 172 -10.29 14.59 10.17
CA ARG A 172 -11.59 15.10 9.72
C ARG A 172 -11.53 16.56 9.29
N ALA A 173 -10.66 17.36 9.89
CA ALA A 173 -10.56 18.80 9.62
C ALA A 173 -10.02 19.08 8.21
N LEU A 174 -9.30 18.12 7.61
CA LEU A 174 -8.70 18.25 6.29
C LEU A 174 -9.60 17.78 5.12
N ARG A 175 -10.82 17.32 5.40
CA ARG A 175 -11.74 16.81 4.35
C ARG A 175 -12.19 17.89 3.36
N HIS A 176 -12.28 19.12 3.81
CA HIS A 176 -12.62 20.27 3.00
C HIS A 176 -11.75 21.45 3.42
N ILE A 177 -10.85 21.84 2.55
CA ILE A 177 -9.91 22.94 2.79
C ILE A 177 -9.89 23.87 1.59
N VAL A 178 -9.25 25.01 1.76
CA VAL A 178 -8.91 25.92 0.68
C VAL A 178 -7.38 25.98 0.59
N THR A 179 -6.85 25.76 -0.60
CA THR A 179 -5.41 25.90 -0.93
C THR A 179 -5.17 27.19 -1.68
N GLY A 180 -3.90 27.62 -1.74
CA GLY A 180 -3.51 28.85 -2.48
C GLY A 180 -4.02 30.14 -1.85
N LEU A 181 -4.25 30.15 -0.52
CA LEU A 181 -4.57 31.39 0.23
C LEU A 181 -3.30 32.21 0.46
N GLY A 182 -3.41 33.52 0.26
CA GLY A 182 -2.31 34.45 0.51
C GLY A 182 -1.96 35.28 -0.73
N ALA A 183 -0.68 35.46 -1.02
CA ALA A 183 -0.21 36.26 -2.15
C ALA A 183 -0.22 35.42 -3.45
N LYS A 184 -0.01 36.09 -4.60
CA LYS A 184 0.05 35.44 -5.91
C LYS A 184 1.06 34.27 -5.96
N VAL A 185 2.14 34.34 -5.20
CA VAL A 185 3.17 33.28 -5.11
C VAL A 185 2.67 32.01 -4.42
N ASP A 186 1.57 32.06 -3.70
CA ASP A 186 1.01 30.92 -2.94
C ASP A 186 0.12 30.02 -3.81
N GLY A 187 -0.04 30.35 -5.09
CA GLY A 187 -0.78 29.55 -6.07
C GLY A 187 -2.18 30.07 -6.38
N VAL A 188 -2.99 29.21 -6.97
CA VAL A 188 -4.39 29.50 -7.32
C VAL A 188 -5.31 29.07 -6.20
N THR A 189 -6.11 30.00 -5.70
CA THR A 189 -7.07 29.73 -4.61
C THR A 189 -8.17 28.79 -5.13
N ARG A 190 -8.29 27.60 -4.53
CA ARG A 190 -9.32 26.63 -4.86
C ARG A 190 -9.69 25.74 -3.68
N GLN A 191 -10.86 25.13 -3.74
CA GLN A 191 -11.23 24.07 -2.81
C GLN A 191 -10.36 22.82 -3.07
N ALA A 192 -9.93 22.19 -2.00
CA ALA A 192 -9.18 20.94 -2.02
C ALA A 192 -9.57 20.07 -0.82
N SER A 193 -8.95 18.90 -0.72
CA SER A 193 -9.14 17.97 0.39
C SER A 193 -7.89 17.14 0.63
N PHE A 194 -7.86 16.47 1.79
CA PHE A 194 -6.96 15.36 2.06
C PHE A 194 -7.76 14.09 2.30
N ASP A 195 -7.43 13.04 1.56
CA ASP A 195 -7.92 11.71 1.84
C ASP A 195 -6.88 10.93 2.68
N ILE A 196 -7.27 9.78 3.22
CA ILE A 196 -6.30 8.91 3.86
C ILE A 196 -5.48 8.17 2.78
N THR A 197 -4.17 8.03 2.97
CA THR A 197 -3.27 7.39 1.99
C THR A 197 -3.79 6.06 1.43
N PRO A 198 -4.34 5.12 2.24
CA PRO A 198 -4.89 3.88 1.69
C PRO A 198 -6.08 4.04 0.72
N ALA A 199 -6.72 5.19 0.69
CA ALA A 199 -7.76 5.49 -0.31
C ALA A 199 -7.19 5.99 -1.64
N SER A 200 -5.88 6.19 -1.74
CA SER A 200 -5.21 6.59 -2.97
C SER A 200 -5.43 5.58 -4.10
N GLU A 201 -5.67 6.08 -5.31
CA GLU A 201 -5.70 5.26 -6.53
C GLU A 201 -4.38 4.50 -6.75
N LEU A 202 -3.25 5.04 -6.27
CA LEU A 202 -1.95 4.38 -6.35
C LEU A 202 -1.94 3.00 -5.67
N MET A 203 -2.73 2.79 -4.62
CA MET A 203 -2.86 1.49 -3.95
C MET A 203 -3.38 0.41 -4.90
N VAL A 204 -4.36 0.76 -5.75
CA VAL A 204 -4.92 -0.16 -6.75
C VAL A 204 -3.93 -0.34 -7.91
N ILE A 205 -3.36 0.74 -8.41
CA ILE A 205 -2.40 0.71 -9.52
C ILE A 205 -1.24 -0.20 -9.18
N MET A 206 -0.63 -0.05 -8.00
CA MET A 206 0.50 -0.87 -7.56
C MET A 206 0.12 -2.34 -7.37
N SER A 207 -1.08 -2.62 -6.89
CA SER A 207 -1.54 -4.02 -6.73
C SER A 207 -1.82 -4.75 -8.05
N LEU A 208 -1.96 -4.02 -9.14
CA LEU A 208 -2.24 -4.54 -10.48
C LEU A 208 -1.04 -4.44 -11.43
N ALA A 209 -0.01 -3.69 -11.06
CA ALA A 209 1.20 -3.56 -11.87
C ALA A 209 2.00 -4.87 -11.86
N THR A 210 2.45 -5.30 -13.02
CA THR A 210 3.24 -6.53 -13.20
C THR A 210 4.74 -6.28 -13.10
N ASP A 211 5.16 -5.07 -13.44
CA ASP A 211 6.55 -4.63 -13.42
C ASP A 211 6.63 -3.10 -13.41
N LEU A 212 7.84 -2.57 -13.39
CA LEU A 212 8.08 -1.13 -13.33
C LEU A 212 7.63 -0.39 -14.60
N ALA A 213 7.69 -1.02 -15.76
CA ALA A 213 7.26 -0.43 -17.03
C ALA A 213 5.73 -0.32 -17.07
N ASP A 214 5.02 -1.37 -16.68
CA ASP A 214 3.56 -1.40 -16.57
C ASP A 214 3.10 -0.38 -15.50
N LEU A 215 3.79 -0.31 -14.35
CA LEU A 215 3.51 0.70 -13.33
C LEU A 215 3.56 2.12 -13.93
N ARG A 216 4.64 2.46 -14.65
CA ARG A 216 4.79 3.78 -15.27
C ARG A 216 3.64 4.10 -16.25
N VAL A 217 3.24 3.12 -17.07
CA VAL A 217 2.13 3.27 -18.01
C VAL A 217 0.81 3.52 -17.29
N ARG A 218 0.54 2.78 -16.22
CA ARG A 218 -0.69 2.95 -15.41
C ARG A 218 -0.72 4.31 -14.73
N LEU A 219 0.39 4.75 -14.14
CA LEU A 219 0.52 6.07 -13.51
C LEU A 219 0.22 7.19 -14.50
N GLY A 220 0.74 7.09 -15.74
CA GLY A 220 0.48 8.09 -16.80
C GLY A 220 -1.00 8.23 -17.15
N ARG A 221 -1.81 7.18 -16.98
CA ARG A 221 -3.24 7.16 -17.30
C ARG A 221 -4.13 7.81 -16.23
N ILE A 222 -3.61 8.11 -15.05
CA ILE A 222 -4.39 8.76 -13.97
C ILE A 222 -5.00 10.05 -14.50
N VAL A 223 -6.31 10.18 -14.35
CA VAL A 223 -7.05 11.40 -14.71
C VAL A 223 -7.06 12.35 -13.51
N VAL A 224 -6.58 13.57 -13.72
CA VAL A 224 -6.50 14.59 -12.66
C VAL A 224 -7.57 15.66 -12.75
N GLY A 225 -8.18 15.84 -13.92
CA GLY A 225 -9.21 16.85 -14.16
C GLY A 225 -9.57 16.94 -15.63
N ARG A 226 -10.13 18.09 -16.01
CA ARG A 226 -10.49 18.39 -17.42
C ARG A 226 -9.95 19.74 -17.85
N THR A 227 -9.77 19.89 -19.15
CA THR A 227 -9.56 21.20 -19.77
C THR A 227 -10.86 22.01 -19.75
N ARG A 228 -10.79 23.32 -19.91
CA ARG A 228 -12.00 24.17 -20.07
C ARG A 228 -12.85 23.81 -21.29
N SER A 229 -12.24 23.19 -22.31
CA SER A 229 -12.95 22.62 -23.46
C SER A 229 -13.56 21.23 -23.20
N GLY A 230 -13.36 20.63 -22.01
CA GLY A 230 -13.95 19.36 -21.58
C GLY A 230 -13.09 18.13 -21.84
N GLY A 231 -11.90 18.25 -22.40
CA GLY A 231 -10.94 17.15 -22.59
C GLY A 231 -10.40 16.63 -21.24
N TRP A 232 -9.98 15.37 -21.20
CA TRP A 232 -9.35 14.79 -20.01
C TRP A 232 -7.89 15.23 -19.90
N VAL A 233 -7.46 15.58 -18.69
CA VAL A 233 -6.06 15.82 -18.34
C VAL A 233 -5.57 14.67 -17.50
N ARG A 234 -4.41 14.12 -17.87
CA ARG A 234 -3.79 12.95 -17.23
C ARG A 234 -2.44 13.31 -16.60
N ALA A 235 -1.95 12.44 -15.73
CA ALA A 235 -0.64 12.58 -15.11
C ALA A 235 0.51 12.62 -16.14
N GLU A 236 0.38 11.92 -17.27
CA GLU A 236 1.38 11.97 -18.36
C GLU A 236 1.41 13.33 -19.05
N ASP A 237 0.28 14.00 -19.19
CA ASP A 237 0.22 15.35 -19.79
C ASP A 237 1.00 16.37 -18.93
N LEU A 238 1.11 16.11 -17.62
CA LEU A 238 1.94 16.88 -16.68
C LEU A 238 3.39 16.38 -16.58
N GLY A 239 3.75 15.29 -17.27
CA GLY A 239 5.07 14.68 -17.16
C GLY A 239 5.35 14.00 -15.80
N ALA A 240 4.30 13.69 -15.01
CA ALA A 240 4.45 13.23 -13.64
C ALA A 240 4.82 11.75 -13.51
N ALA A 241 4.43 10.92 -14.47
CA ALA A 241 4.49 9.46 -14.38
C ALA A 241 5.89 8.91 -14.08
N GLY A 242 6.94 9.48 -14.67
CA GLY A 242 8.32 9.05 -14.45
C GLY A 242 8.81 9.31 -13.01
N ALA A 243 8.54 10.49 -12.47
CA ALA A 243 8.92 10.85 -11.12
C ALA A 243 8.13 10.05 -10.07
N MET A 244 6.82 9.86 -10.28
CA MET A 244 6.00 9.00 -9.42
C MET A 244 6.50 7.55 -9.43
N CYS A 245 6.83 7.01 -10.60
CA CYS A 245 7.37 5.66 -10.76
C CYS A 245 8.70 5.49 -10.00
N ALA A 246 9.59 6.47 -10.07
CA ALA A 246 10.86 6.45 -9.34
C ALA A 246 10.65 6.42 -7.82
N ILE A 247 9.69 7.18 -7.28
CA ILE A 247 9.35 7.17 -5.84
C ILE A 247 8.76 5.82 -5.41
N LEU A 248 7.97 5.19 -6.28
CA LEU A 248 7.23 3.95 -5.98
C LEU A 248 8.05 2.68 -6.24
N ARG A 249 9.24 2.77 -6.79
CA ARG A 249 10.04 1.63 -7.23
C ARG A 249 10.14 0.54 -6.17
N ASP A 250 10.67 0.88 -5.00
CA ASP A 250 10.91 -0.09 -3.93
C ASP A 250 9.60 -0.53 -3.25
N ALA A 251 8.55 0.30 -3.32
CA ALA A 251 7.24 -0.03 -2.79
C ALA A 251 6.46 -1.02 -3.68
N LEU A 252 6.88 -1.23 -4.92
CA LEU A 252 6.32 -2.25 -5.81
C LEU A 252 6.66 -3.67 -5.36
N GLU A 253 7.74 -3.84 -4.62
CA GLU A 253 8.19 -5.12 -4.11
C GLU A 253 7.37 -5.54 -2.88
N PRO A 254 6.74 -6.74 -2.88
CA PRO A 254 6.02 -7.26 -1.72
C PRO A 254 6.93 -7.47 -0.51
N ASN A 255 6.36 -7.34 0.67
CA ASN A 255 7.07 -7.56 1.93
C ASN A 255 6.87 -9.00 2.40
N LEU A 256 7.94 -9.68 2.78
CA LEU A 256 7.94 -10.99 3.39
C LEU A 256 8.04 -10.88 4.90
N LEU A 257 7.03 -11.38 5.59
CA LEU A 257 6.92 -11.49 7.05
C LEU A 257 6.55 -12.93 7.43
N ARG A 258 6.28 -13.16 8.71
CA ARG A 258 5.84 -14.46 9.22
C ARG A 258 4.67 -14.34 10.19
N THR A 259 3.92 -15.42 10.36
CA THR A 259 3.02 -15.57 11.50
C THR A 259 3.81 -15.84 12.79
N GLY A 260 3.15 -15.77 13.94
CA GLY A 260 3.75 -16.17 15.23
C GLY A 260 4.28 -17.61 15.24
N GLU A 261 3.79 -18.48 14.36
CA GLU A 261 4.23 -19.87 14.20
C GLU A 261 5.23 -20.09 13.07
N GLY A 262 5.70 -18.99 12.45
CA GLY A 262 6.72 -19.03 11.40
C GLY A 262 6.20 -19.35 10.00
N THR A 263 4.89 -19.30 9.74
CA THR A 263 4.35 -19.46 8.40
C THR A 263 4.62 -18.20 7.56
N PRO A 264 5.02 -18.31 6.27
CA PRO A 264 5.27 -17.17 5.41
C PRO A 264 4.04 -16.28 5.21
N VAL A 265 4.26 -14.98 5.22
CA VAL A 265 3.24 -13.96 4.95
C VAL A 265 3.78 -12.95 3.94
N LEU A 266 3.10 -12.80 2.83
CA LEU A 266 3.38 -11.74 1.86
C LEU A 266 2.42 -10.58 2.12
N VAL A 267 2.98 -9.41 2.34
CA VAL A 267 2.23 -8.17 2.59
C VAL A 267 2.54 -7.17 1.50
N HIS A 268 1.52 -6.70 0.84
CA HIS A 268 1.66 -5.72 -0.24
C HIS A 268 0.54 -4.68 -0.21
N THR A 269 0.63 -3.71 -1.07
CA THR A 269 -0.42 -2.73 -1.33
C THR A 269 -1.69 -3.41 -1.82
N GLY A 270 -2.77 -2.70 -1.85
CA GLY A 270 -4.05 -3.20 -2.37
C GLY A 270 -5.17 -2.19 -2.11
N PRO A 271 -6.30 -2.35 -2.81
CA PRO A 271 -7.41 -1.42 -2.65
C PRO A 271 -7.91 -1.41 -1.22
N PHE A 272 -8.26 -0.22 -0.74
CA PHE A 272 -8.92 -0.06 0.55
C PHE A 272 -10.39 -0.45 0.38
N GLY A 273 -10.71 -1.70 0.70
CA GLY A 273 -12.08 -2.16 0.74
C GLY A 273 -12.75 -1.71 2.04
N ASN A 274 -13.78 -0.99 1.93
CA ASN A 274 -14.64 -0.65 3.07
C ASN A 274 -15.61 -1.77 3.37
#